data_e5089dee122617591e98e931aebca311
#
_entry.id   e5089dee122617591e98e931aebca311
#
_cell.length_a   1.000
_cell.length_b   1.000
_cell.length_c   1.000
_cell.angle_alpha   90.00
_cell.angle_beta   90.00
_cell.angle_gamma   90.00
#
_symmetry.space_group_name_H-M   'P 1'
#
loop_
_entity.id
_entity.type
_entity.pdbx_description
1 polymer ?
#
loop_
_entity_poly.entity_id
_entity_poly.type
_entity_poly.pdbx_seq_one_letter_code
_entity_poly.pdbx_strand_id
1 'polypeptide(L)'
;MIPPFEEIDIKSLLPQQPPFVMVDALLDYSEEKTVTALKVQEENIFCNNSTLSASGMMENIAQTCAARLGYINKYILKNNRILVGYIGAINNLTILREPRVGEIIVTTVQVLEQIMGMTLIQGTIKAGDEVLAEGTMKIAIAE
;
A
#
# COMPACT_ATOMS: atom_id res chain seq x y z
N MET A 1 0.75 18.68 -15.64
CA MET A 1 0.53 17.35 -16.25
C MET A 1 0.99 16.26 -15.30
N ILE A 2 0.18 15.23 -15.15
CA ILE A 2 0.52 14.10 -14.28
C ILE A 2 1.41 13.14 -15.07
N PRO A 3 2.60 12.75 -14.54
CA PRO A 3 3.46 11.82 -15.26
C PRO A 3 2.87 10.41 -15.31
N PRO A 4 3.31 9.58 -16.25
CA PRO A 4 2.92 8.17 -16.26
C PRO A 4 3.33 7.48 -14.97
N PHE A 5 2.60 6.45 -14.56
CA PHE A 5 2.88 5.77 -13.28
C PHE A 5 4.32 5.25 -13.19
N GLU A 6 4.85 4.70 -14.28
CA GLU A 6 6.20 4.16 -14.30
C GLU A 6 7.30 5.20 -14.12
N GLU A 7 6.99 6.48 -14.30
CA GLU A 7 7.94 7.58 -14.06
C GLU A 7 7.86 8.15 -12.65
N ILE A 8 6.88 7.72 -11.86
CA ILE A 8 6.72 8.22 -10.50
C ILE A 8 7.59 7.40 -9.55
N ASP A 9 8.46 8.09 -8.81
CA ASP A 9 9.17 7.45 -7.70
C ASP A 9 8.18 7.34 -6.54
N ILE A 10 7.72 6.13 -6.25
CA ILE A 10 6.70 5.92 -5.23
C ILE A 10 7.14 6.42 -3.85
N LYS A 11 8.45 6.44 -3.57
CA LYS A 11 8.98 6.97 -2.31
C LYS A 11 8.66 8.45 -2.13
N SER A 12 8.49 9.19 -3.23
CA SER A 12 8.11 10.60 -3.16
C SER A 12 6.68 10.81 -2.69
N LEU A 13 5.86 9.76 -2.67
CA LEU A 13 4.47 9.79 -2.23
C LEU A 13 4.30 9.35 -0.78
N LEU A 14 5.35 8.81 -0.16
CA LEU A 14 5.27 8.14 1.13
C LEU A 14 5.90 8.98 2.24
N PRO A 15 5.31 8.98 3.46
CA PRO A 15 6.02 9.49 4.64
C PRO A 15 7.14 8.56 5.09
N GLN A 16 7.03 7.25 4.80
CA GLN A 16 8.04 6.27 5.15
C GLN A 16 9.27 6.42 4.26
N GLN A 17 10.43 6.08 4.81
CA GLN A 17 11.70 6.11 4.11
C GLN A 17 12.42 4.77 4.27
N PRO A 18 13.38 4.43 3.38
CA PRO A 18 14.16 3.20 3.55
C PRO A 18 14.82 3.15 4.93
N PRO A 19 14.92 1.98 5.57
CA PRO A 19 14.57 0.63 5.05
C PRO A 19 13.12 0.21 5.28
N PHE A 20 12.22 1.12 5.64
CA PHE A 20 10.86 0.80 6.03
C PHE A 20 9.86 0.79 4.86
N VAL A 21 10.32 1.06 3.64
CA VAL A 21 9.43 1.12 2.47
C VAL A 21 9.03 -0.29 2.04
N MET A 22 7.71 -0.53 1.95
CA MET A 22 7.12 -1.83 1.62
C MET A 22 6.40 -1.83 0.27
N VAL A 23 6.70 -0.88 -0.60
CA VAL A 23 6.18 -0.82 -1.98
C VAL A 23 7.29 -0.33 -2.89
N ASP A 24 7.39 -0.92 -4.09
CA ASP A 24 8.43 -0.55 -5.06
C ASP A 24 7.91 0.36 -6.16
N ALA A 25 6.67 0.17 -6.57
CA ALA A 25 6.14 0.88 -7.73
C ALA A 25 4.63 1.10 -7.60
N LEU A 26 4.19 2.24 -8.11
CA LEU A 26 2.77 2.53 -8.30
C LEU A 26 2.38 2.02 -9.69
N LEU A 27 1.41 1.10 -9.74
CA LEU A 27 0.96 0.52 -11.01
C LEU A 27 -0.30 1.17 -11.55
N ASP A 28 -1.19 1.62 -10.68
CA ASP A 28 -2.45 2.22 -11.10
C ASP A 28 -3.05 3.07 -9.99
N TYR A 29 -3.80 4.08 -10.41
CA TYR A 29 -4.60 4.93 -9.53
C TYR A 29 -5.90 5.30 -10.22
N SER A 30 -7.01 5.20 -9.50
CA SER A 30 -8.29 5.77 -9.90
C SER A 30 -8.98 6.29 -8.64
N GLU A 31 -10.12 6.94 -8.80
CA GLU A 31 -10.90 7.40 -7.63
C GLU A 31 -11.28 6.24 -6.71
N GLU A 32 -11.41 5.03 -7.26
CA GLU A 32 -11.89 3.86 -6.54
C GLU A 32 -10.79 2.96 -6.01
N LYS A 33 -9.62 2.94 -6.68
CA LYS A 33 -8.58 1.98 -6.29
C LYS A 33 -7.17 2.48 -6.59
N THR A 34 -6.22 1.87 -5.91
CA THR A 34 -4.78 2.08 -6.12
C THR A 34 -4.09 0.73 -6.09
N VAL A 35 -3.14 0.53 -7.00
CA VAL A 35 -2.42 -0.73 -7.14
C VAL A 35 -0.92 -0.47 -7.05
N THR A 36 -0.23 -1.25 -6.23
CA THR A 36 1.23 -1.19 -6.09
C THR A 36 1.86 -2.55 -6.30
N ALA A 37 3.16 -2.56 -6.55
CA ALA A 37 3.95 -3.77 -6.64
C ALA A 37 5.12 -3.71 -5.66
N LEU A 38 5.50 -4.87 -5.13
CA LEU A 38 6.69 -5.05 -4.31
C LEU A 38 7.35 -6.37 -4.68
N LYS A 39 8.66 -6.32 -4.99
CA LYS A 39 9.45 -7.54 -5.07
C LYS A 39 9.97 -7.87 -3.67
N VAL A 40 9.64 -9.05 -3.18
CA VAL A 40 10.07 -9.50 -1.85
C VAL A 40 11.55 -9.83 -1.91
N GLN A 41 12.37 -9.09 -1.17
CA GLN A 41 13.82 -9.28 -1.13
C GLN A 41 14.27 -9.78 0.23
N GLU A 42 15.35 -10.53 0.24
CA GLU A 42 15.89 -11.12 1.47
C GLU A 42 16.25 -10.06 2.52
N GLU A 43 16.71 -8.90 2.07
CA GLU A 43 17.14 -7.80 2.95
C GLU A 43 15.97 -7.03 3.56
N ASN A 44 14.75 -7.30 3.12
CA ASN A 44 13.58 -6.61 3.64
C ASN A 44 13.46 -6.85 5.15
N ILE A 45 13.31 -5.76 5.92
CA ILE A 45 13.32 -5.84 7.39
C ILE A 45 12.16 -6.68 7.95
N PHE A 46 11.09 -6.88 7.17
CA PHE A 46 9.95 -7.70 7.56
C PHE A 46 10.05 -9.16 7.09
N CYS A 47 11.14 -9.51 6.40
CA CYS A 47 11.36 -10.90 5.99
C CYS A 47 11.93 -11.71 7.13
N ASN A 48 11.40 -12.94 7.27
CA ASN A 48 11.84 -13.91 8.27
C ASN A 48 11.76 -15.29 7.64
N ASN A 49 12.87 -16.05 7.69
CA ASN A 49 12.94 -17.40 7.13
C ASN A 49 12.50 -17.46 5.66
N SER A 50 12.99 -16.53 4.85
CA SER A 50 12.74 -16.46 3.40
C SER A 50 11.31 -16.09 3.00
N THR A 51 10.50 -15.59 3.92
CA THR A 51 9.17 -15.07 3.61
C THR A 51 8.96 -13.69 4.20
N LEU A 52 8.08 -12.93 3.56
CA LEU A 52 7.63 -11.66 4.12
C LEU A 52 6.59 -11.95 5.20
N SER A 53 6.82 -11.45 6.41
CA SER A 53 5.95 -11.70 7.55
C SER A 53 4.56 -11.07 7.38
N ALA A 54 3.62 -11.53 8.19
CA ALA A 54 2.28 -10.95 8.26
C ALA A 54 2.34 -9.45 8.54
N SER A 55 3.24 -9.01 9.43
CA SER A 55 3.42 -7.59 9.73
C SER A 55 3.87 -6.82 8.49
N GLY A 56 4.76 -7.40 7.69
CA GLY A 56 5.20 -6.79 6.44
C GLY A 56 4.07 -6.71 5.41
N MET A 57 3.22 -7.72 5.36
CA MET A 57 2.05 -7.73 4.48
C MET A 57 1.05 -6.63 4.88
N MET A 58 0.78 -6.47 6.18
CA MET A 58 -0.08 -5.40 6.68
C MET A 58 0.50 -4.02 6.37
N GLU A 59 1.81 -3.85 6.58
CA GLU A 59 2.49 -2.59 6.28
C GLU A 59 2.45 -2.29 4.78
N ASN A 60 2.57 -3.32 3.93
CA ASN A 60 2.45 -3.16 2.48
C ASN A 60 1.06 -2.61 2.09
N ILE A 61 -0.01 -3.13 2.67
CA ILE A 61 -1.37 -2.62 2.41
C ILE A 61 -1.48 -1.17 2.91
N ALA A 62 -0.99 -0.90 4.11
CA ALA A 62 -1.03 0.45 4.69
C ALA A 62 -0.26 1.44 3.83
N GLN A 63 0.92 1.06 3.32
CA GLN A 63 1.71 1.93 2.45
C GLN A 63 1.10 2.10 1.07
N THR A 64 0.34 1.13 0.57
CA THR A 64 -0.44 1.31 -0.65
C THR A 64 -1.49 2.40 -0.44
N CYS A 65 -2.12 2.43 0.74
CA CYS A 65 -3.02 3.53 1.12
C CYS A 65 -2.29 4.86 1.22
N ALA A 66 -1.09 4.85 1.80
CA ALA A 66 -0.28 6.06 1.92
C ALA A 66 0.14 6.60 0.55
N ALA A 67 0.51 5.70 -0.36
CA ALA A 67 0.84 6.08 -1.73
C ALA A 67 -0.36 6.71 -2.44
N ARG A 68 -1.55 6.18 -2.22
CA ARG A 68 -2.79 6.76 -2.74
C ARG A 68 -2.99 8.18 -2.23
N LEU A 69 -2.85 8.40 -0.92
CA LEU A 69 -2.96 9.73 -0.33
C LEU A 69 -1.92 10.69 -0.90
N GLY A 70 -0.67 10.22 -1.02
CA GLY A 70 0.40 11.02 -1.59
C GLY A 70 0.14 11.41 -3.04
N TYR A 71 -0.39 10.47 -3.82
CA TYR A 71 -0.75 10.74 -5.22
C TYR A 71 -1.85 11.80 -5.31
N ILE A 72 -2.91 11.62 -4.53
CA ILE A 72 -4.02 12.58 -4.51
C ILE A 72 -3.50 13.97 -4.11
N ASN A 73 -2.72 14.03 -3.04
CA ASN A 73 -2.21 15.29 -2.52
C ASN A 73 -1.29 15.99 -3.52
N LYS A 74 -0.36 15.24 -4.12
CA LYS A 74 0.66 15.82 -4.99
C LYS A 74 0.12 16.17 -6.38
N TYR A 75 -0.66 15.28 -6.99
CA TYR A 75 -1.05 15.41 -8.39
C TYR A 75 -2.49 15.87 -8.60
N ILE A 76 -3.40 15.57 -7.68
CA ILE A 76 -4.81 15.96 -7.81
C ILE A 76 -5.05 17.29 -7.11
N LEU A 77 -4.65 17.41 -5.85
CA LEU A 77 -4.82 18.64 -5.07
C LEU A 77 -3.67 19.63 -5.24
N LYS A 78 -2.56 19.17 -5.79
CA LYS A 78 -1.35 19.98 -6.06
C LYS A 78 -0.84 20.65 -4.80
N ASN A 79 -0.78 19.90 -3.71
CA ASN A 79 -0.25 20.35 -2.43
C ASN A 79 1.13 19.74 -2.21
N ASN A 80 2.05 20.50 -1.61
CA ASN A 80 3.43 20.06 -1.40
C ASN A 80 3.65 19.31 -0.08
N ARG A 81 2.61 19.17 0.75
CA ARG A 81 2.73 18.47 2.02
C ARG A 81 2.51 16.98 1.82
N ILE A 82 3.26 16.17 2.58
CA ILE A 82 3.02 14.74 2.66
C ILE A 82 1.98 14.50 3.77
N LEU A 83 0.87 13.88 3.41
CA LEU A 83 -0.17 13.52 4.38
C LEU A 83 0.17 12.18 5.01
N VAL A 84 -0.07 12.07 6.30
CA VAL A 84 0.15 10.83 7.05
C VAL A 84 -1.20 10.20 7.36
N GLY A 85 -1.37 8.95 6.94
CA GLY A 85 -2.55 8.17 7.28
C GLY A 85 -2.24 7.22 8.43
N TYR A 86 -3.19 7.03 9.31
CA TYR A 86 -3.08 6.08 10.41
C TYR A 86 -4.11 4.98 10.25
N ILE A 87 -3.72 3.74 10.54
CA ILE A 87 -4.66 2.63 10.59
C ILE A 87 -5.48 2.78 11.86
N GLY A 88 -6.80 3.03 11.69
CA GLY A 88 -7.72 3.13 12.82
C GLY A 88 -8.23 1.77 13.28
N ALA A 89 -8.40 0.84 12.34
CA ALA A 89 -8.85 -0.51 12.64
C ALA A 89 -8.51 -1.44 11.48
N ILE A 90 -8.26 -2.70 11.81
CA ILE A 90 -8.09 -3.78 10.83
C ILE A 90 -9.21 -4.78 11.09
N ASN A 91 -10.03 -5.05 10.07
CA ASN A 91 -11.16 -5.96 10.19
C ASN A 91 -11.00 -7.12 9.22
N ASN A 92 -11.26 -8.34 9.70
CA ASN A 92 -11.33 -9.52 8.85
C ASN A 92 -10.11 -9.76 7.96
N LEU A 93 -8.92 -9.34 8.40
CA LEU A 93 -7.71 -9.61 7.63
C LEU A 93 -7.39 -11.10 7.69
N THR A 94 -7.42 -11.73 6.52
CA THR A 94 -7.09 -13.15 6.37
C THR A 94 -5.81 -13.28 5.57
N ILE A 95 -4.81 -13.96 6.12
CA ILE A 95 -3.56 -14.24 5.43
C ILE A 95 -3.55 -15.72 5.08
N LEU A 96 -3.55 -16.02 3.78
CA LEU A 96 -3.58 -17.39 3.28
C LEU A 96 -2.18 -17.98 3.19
N ARG A 97 -1.19 -17.19 2.82
CA ARG A 97 0.22 -17.54 2.96
C ARG A 97 1.10 -16.30 2.88
N GLU A 98 2.30 -16.41 3.40
CA GLU A 98 3.30 -15.35 3.30
C GLU A 98 4.05 -15.48 1.97
N PRO A 99 4.28 -14.36 1.25
CA PRO A 99 5.05 -14.42 0.01
C PRO A 99 6.51 -14.76 0.29
N ARG A 100 7.12 -15.50 -0.64
CA ARG A 100 8.53 -15.91 -0.55
C ARG A 100 9.43 -14.85 -1.16
N VAL A 101 10.67 -14.81 -0.68
CA VAL A 101 11.73 -14.02 -1.31
C VAL A 101 11.80 -14.36 -2.79
N GLY A 102 11.84 -13.33 -3.65
CA GLY A 102 11.84 -13.46 -5.10
C GLY A 102 10.48 -13.29 -5.74
N GLU A 103 9.40 -13.46 -4.99
CA GLU A 103 8.07 -13.23 -5.55
C GLU A 103 7.78 -11.74 -5.66
N ILE A 104 6.99 -11.39 -6.68
CA ILE A 104 6.46 -10.02 -6.82
C ILE A 104 5.02 -10.06 -6.35
N ILE A 105 4.70 -9.26 -5.35
CA ILE A 105 3.31 -9.12 -4.90
C ILE A 105 2.71 -7.85 -5.48
N VAL A 106 1.46 -7.96 -5.88
CA VAL A 106 0.65 -6.85 -6.39
C VAL A 106 -0.48 -6.63 -5.40
N THR A 107 -0.55 -5.43 -4.86
CA THR A 107 -1.51 -5.08 -3.83
C THR A 107 -2.49 -4.07 -4.38
N THR A 108 -3.77 -4.37 -4.24
CA THR A 108 -4.86 -3.47 -4.61
C THR A 108 -5.57 -3.02 -3.36
N VAL A 109 -5.71 -1.70 -3.18
CA VAL A 109 -6.62 -1.14 -2.17
C VAL A 109 -7.78 -0.50 -2.90
N GLN A 110 -8.98 -0.93 -2.52
CA GLN A 110 -10.22 -0.41 -3.07
C GLN A 110 -10.96 0.38 -2.02
N VAL A 111 -11.37 1.60 -2.36
CA VAL A 111 -12.14 2.44 -1.44
C VAL A 111 -13.57 1.93 -1.41
N LEU A 112 -14.05 1.57 -0.23
CA LEU A 112 -15.43 1.12 -0.01
C LEU A 112 -16.31 2.27 0.46
N GLU A 113 -15.80 3.10 1.37
CA GLU A 113 -16.54 4.19 1.97
C GLU A 113 -15.60 5.27 2.46
N GLN A 114 -16.07 6.53 2.43
CA GLN A 114 -15.37 7.65 3.05
C GLN A 114 -16.37 8.41 3.90
N ILE A 115 -16.13 8.46 5.21
CA ILE A 115 -17.03 9.11 6.17
C ILE A 115 -16.19 9.87 7.19
N MET A 116 -16.39 11.18 7.31
CA MET A 116 -15.85 12.01 8.38
C MET A 116 -14.32 11.85 8.59
N GLY A 117 -13.57 11.94 7.50
CA GLY A 117 -12.10 11.82 7.58
C GLY A 117 -11.58 10.40 7.71
N MET A 118 -12.48 9.41 7.76
CA MET A 118 -12.12 8.00 7.75
C MET A 118 -12.39 7.41 6.38
N THR A 119 -11.48 6.58 5.91
CA THR A 119 -11.64 5.83 4.67
C THR A 119 -11.64 4.35 4.99
N LEU A 120 -12.71 3.66 4.59
CA LEU A 120 -12.76 2.20 4.66
C LEU A 120 -12.27 1.65 3.34
N ILE A 121 -11.25 0.80 3.39
CA ILE A 121 -10.68 0.18 2.19
C ILE A 121 -10.71 -1.34 2.30
N GLN A 122 -10.74 -1.99 1.15
CA GLN A 122 -10.44 -3.41 1.06
C GLN A 122 -9.06 -3.56 0.43
N GLY A 123 -8.16 -4.28 1.11
CA GLY A 123 -6.83 -4.59 0.61
C GLY A 123 -6.76 -6.04 0.16
N THR A 124 -6.13 -6.28 -0.97
CA THR A 124 -5.90 -7.63 -1.51
C THR A 124 -4.47 -7.72 -1.99
N ILE A 125 -3.74 -8.73 -1.53
CA ILE A 125 -2.37 -9.00 -1.97
C ILE A 125 -2.39 -10.26 -2.82
N LYS A 126 -1.82 -10.18 -4.02
CA LYS A 126 -1.70 -11.33 -4.94
C LYS A 126 -0.26 -11.53 -5.36
N ALA A 127 0.09 -12.80 -5.60
CA ALA A 127 1.29 -13.17 -6.34
C ALA A 127 0.81 -13.91 -7.59
N GLY A 128 0.97 -13.28 -8.76
CA GLY A 128 0.32 -13.77 -9.98
C GLY A 128 -1.20 -13.79 -9.80
N ASP A 129 -1.82 -14.93 -10.04
CA ASP A 129 -3.27 -15.09 -9.87
C ASP A 129 -3.67 -15.54 -8.47
N GLU A 130 -2.71 -15.84 -7.61
CA GLU A 130 -2.97 -16.35 -6.28
C GLU A 130 -3.21 -15.23 -5.28
N VAL A 131 -4.33 -15.27 -4.56
CA VAL A 131 -4.61 -14.35 -3.46
C VAL A 131 -3.85 -14.82 -2.23
N LEU A 132 -3.00 -13.97 -1.67
CA LEU A 132 -2.20 -14.28 -0.48
C LEU A 132 -2.83 -13.74 0.78
N ALA A 133 -3.53 -12.61 0.67
CA ALA A 133 -4.18 -11.98 1.82
C ALA A 133 -5.28 -11.06 1.34
N GLU A 134 -6.31 -10.90 2.18
CA GLU A 134 -7.36 -9.90 1.94
C GLU A 134 -8.01 -9.49 3.26
N GLY A 135 -8.51 -8.27 3.30
CA GLY A 135 -9.16 -7.76 4.49
C GLY A 135 -9.57 -6.32 4.32
N THR A 136 -10.21 -5.78 5.35
CA THR A 136 -10.63 -4.38 5.36
C THR A 136 -9.89 -3.61 6.43
N MET A 137 -9.62 -2.34 6.16
CA MET A 137 -8.95 -1.44 7.08
C MET A 137 -9.64 -0.09 7.07
N LYS A 138 -9.65 0.57 8.23
CA LYS A 138 -10.06 1.97 8.36
C LYS A 138 -8.81 2.82 8.48
N ILE A 139 -8.73 3.82 7.63
CA ILE A 139 -7.59 4.74 7.58
C ILE A 139 -8.07 6.13 7.96
N ALA A 140 -7.38 6.75 8.92
CA ALA A 140 -7.61 8.15 9.29
C ALA A 140 -6.44 8.99 8.78
N ILE A 141 -6.73 10.21 8.31
CA ILE A 141 -5.70 11.14 7.86
C ILE A 141 -5.40 12.10 9.00
N ALA A 142 -4.11 12.25 9.35
CA ALA A 142 -3.66 13.26 10.29
C ALA A 142 -3.45 14.57 9.55
N GLU A 143 -4.01 15.62 10.09
CA GLU A 143 -3.80 16.98 9.59
C GLU A 143 -2.68 17.69 10.36
#